data_353befd244e82a185c16fb2c4f02c8c4
#
_entry.id   353befd244e82a185c16fb2c4f02c8c4
#
_cell.length_a   1.000
_cell.length_b   1.000
_cell.length_c   1.000
_cell.angle_alpha   90.00
_cell.angle_beta   90.00
_cell.angle_gamma   90.00
#
_symmetry.space_group_name_H-M   'P 1'
#
loop_
_entity.id
_entity.type
_entity.pdbx_description
1 polymer ?
#
loop_
_entity_poly.entity_id
_entity_poly.type
_entity_poly.pdbx_seq_one_letter_code
_entity_poly.pdbx_strand_id
1 'polypeptide(L)'
;MHDLHAADNILKIVLENANENKLMKVNKIVIELGSIIEHGDEINSDNLKFNLKLLAKNTPAKGAKIKIKKTKGESWKLVEIEGE
;
A
#
# COMPACT_ATOMS: atom_id res chain seq x y z
N MET A 1 -3.38 6.15 15.09
CA MET A 1 -2.39 5.63 14.14
C MET A 1 -2.86 4.40 13.42
N HIS A 2 -4.14 4.43 13.09
CA HIS A 2 -4.81 3.28 12.50
C HIS A 2 -4.36 3.03 11.07
N ASP A 3 -4.09 4.12 10.34
CA ASP A 3 -3.64 4.02 8.96
C ASP A 3 -2.25 3.39 8.82
N LEU A 4 -1.44 3.51 9.88
CA LEU A 4 -0.10 2.93 9.88
C LEU A 4 -0.15 1.40 9.91
N HIS A 5 -1.12 0.83 10.63
CA HIS A 5 -1.30 -0.62 10.69
C HIS A 5 -1.70 -1.18 9.31
N ALA A 6 -2.66 -0.53 8.65
CA ALA A 6 -3.08 -0.92 7.32
C ALA A 6 -1.93 -0.77 6.33
N ALA A 7 -1.18 0.34 6.42
CA ALA A 7 -0.03 0.58 5.54
C ALA A 7 1.04 -0.50 5.72
N ASP A 8 1.29 -0.93 6.95
CA ASP A 8 2.26 -1.98 7.23
C ASP A 8 1.86 -3.30 6.56
N ASN A 9 0.59 -3.67 6.69
CA ASN A 9 0.07 -4.89 6.07
C ASN A 9 0.16 -4.83 4.55
N ILE A 10 -0.20 -3.70 3.95
CA ILE A 10 -0.13 -3.52 2.51
C ILE A 10 1.31 -3.62 2.02
N LEU A 11 2.23 -2.96 2.72
CA LEU A 11 3.63 -2.97 2.34
C LEU A 11 4.21 -4.39 2.41
N LYS A 12 3.85 -5.17 3.42
CA LYS A 12 4.30 -6.55 3.51
C LYS A 12 3.88 -7.36 2.29
N ILE A 13 2.64 -7.21 1.86
CA ILE A 13 2.14 -7.91 0.67
C ILE A 13 2.85 -7.42 -0.60
N VAL A 14 3.10 -6.12 -0.72
CA VAL A 14 3.85 -5.56 -1.84
C VAL A 14 5.24 -6.17 -1.91
N LEU A 15 5.95 -6.23 -0.78
CA LEU A 15 7.31 -6.77 -0.75
C LEU A 15 7.33 -8.27 -1.01
N GLU A 16 6.35 -9.01 -0.54
CA GLU A 16 6.23 -10.44 -0.84
C GLU A 16 6.04 -10.66 -2.34
N ASN A 17 5.16 -9.90 -2.97
CA ASN A 17 4.91 -9.99 -4.41
C ASN A 17 6.16 -9.60 -5.20
N ALA A 18 6.87 -8.57 -4.77
CA ALA A 18 8.11 -8.16 -5.42
C ALA A 18 9.14 -9.29 -5.36
N ASN A 19 9.27 -9.92 -4.20
CA ASN A 19 10.21 -11.01 -4.03
C ASN A 19 9.85 -12.21 -4.90
N GLU A 20 8.57 -12.56 -4.96
CA GLU A 20 8.10 -13.67 -5.80
C GLU A 20 8.36 -13.42 -7.28
N ASN A 21 8.29 -12.18 -7.72
CA ASN A 21 8.52 -11.79 -9.09
C ASN A 21 9.97 -11.38 -9.37
N LYS A 22 10.84 -11.56 -8.38
CA LYS A 22 12.27 -11.25 -8.47
C LYS A 22 12.54 -9.80 -8.82
N LEU A 23 11.71 -8.89 -8.32
CA LEU A 23 11.93 -7.47 -8.49
C LEU A 23 12.92 -6.98 -7.45
N MET A 24 13.94 -6.28 -7.89
CA MET A 24 14.92 -5.66 -6.99
C MET A 24 14.48 -4.29 -6.53
N LYS A 25 13.57 -3.68 -7.29
CA LYS A 25 13.04 -2.36 -6.97
C LYS A 25 11.59 -2.29 -7.42
N VAL A 26 10.74 -1.69 -6.60
CA VAL A 26 9.34 -1.44 -6.93
C VAL A 26 9.20 0.03 -7.29
N ASN A 27 8.71 0.31 -8.48
CA ASN A 27 8.58 1.67 -9.00
C ASN A 27 7.15 2.20 -8.91
N LYS A 28 6.18 1.30 -8.88
CA LYS A 28 4.77 1.70 -8.87
C LYS A 28 3.93 0.67 -8.11
N ILE A 29 2.96 1.18 -7.36
CA ILE A 29 2.02 0.37 -6.60
C ILE A 29 0.61 0.91 -6.85
N VAL A 30 -0.32 0.03 -7.23
CA VAL A 30 -1.73 0.41 -7.40
C VAL A 30 -2.56 -0.40 -6.43
N ILE A 31 -3.36 0.30 -5.64
CA ILE A 31 -4.20 -0.29 -4.59
C ILE A 31 -5.64 0.16 -4.78
N GLU A 32 -6.58 -0.76 -4.62
CA GLU A 32 -8.00 -0.42 -4.48
C GLU A 32 -8.32 -0.38 -2.99
N LEU A 33 -8.94 0.69 -2.56
CA LEU A 33 -9.29 0.90 -1.16
C LEU A 33 -10.80 1.04 -1.01
N GLY A 34 -11.40 0.10 -0.31
CA GLY A 34 -12.80 0.17 0.07
C GLY A 34 -12.96 0.98 1.35
N SER A 35 -14.15 0.89 1.94
CA SER A 35 -14.42 1.55 3.20
C SER A 35 -13.92 0.66 4.33
N ILE A 36 -12.79 0.99 4.90
CA ILE A 36 -12.21 0.26 6.03
C ILE A 36 -12.29 1.14 7.26
N ILE A 37 -12.92 0.62 8.28
CA ILE A 37 -13.08 1.36 9.53
C ILE A 37 -12.24 0.67 10.61
N GLU A 38 -11.32 1.42 11.20
CA GLU A 38 -10.52 0.96 12.32
C GLU A 38 -10.73 1.90 13.49
N HIS A 39 -11.06 1.33 14.64
CA HIS A 39 -11.26 2.10 15.87
C HIS A 39 -12.27 3.25 15.71
N GLY A 40 -13.30 3.02 14.87
CA GLY A 40 -14.35 4.00 14.65
C GLY A 40 -14.11 5.02 13.55
N ASP A 41 -12.92 5.01 12.95
CA ASP A 41 -12.57 5.95 11.88
C ASP A 41 -12.32 5.22 10.57
N GLU A 42 -12.81 5.80 9.48
CA GLU A 42 -12.55 5.28 8.15
C GLU A 42 -11.13 5.66 7.73
N ILE A 43 -10.42 4.71 7.13
CA ILE A 43 -9.07 4.95 6.63
C ILE A 43 -9.13 5.92 5.45
N ASN A 44 -8.38 7.01 5.58
CA ASN A 44 -8.28 8.05 4.56
C ASN A 44 -7.18 7.67 3.56
N SER A 45 -7.48 7.79 2.26
CA SER A 45 -6.53 7.41 1.21
C SER A 45 -5.25 8.23 1.23
N ASP A 46 -5.34 9.53 1.54
CA ASP A 46 -4.15 10.38 1.58
C ASP A 46 -3.24 10.01 2.76
N ASN A 47 -3.83 9.72 3.91
CA ASN A 47 -3.07 9.28 5.07
C ASN A 47 -2.44 7.91 4.83
N LEU A 48 -3.16 7.01 4.20
CA LEU A 48 -2.64 5.69 3.86
C LEU A 48 -1.44 5.81 2.93
N LYS A 49 -1.56 6.64 1.89
CA LYS A 49 -0.48 6.88 0.94
C LYS A 49 0.75 7.47 1.64
N PHE A 50 0.54 8.44 2.52
CA PHE A 50 1.63 9.05 3.29
C PHE A 50 2.36 8.01 4.14
N ASN A 51 1.60 7.19 4.86
CA ASN A 51 2.18 6.17 5.72
C ASN A 51 2.90 5.08 4.92
N LEU A 52 2.37 4.70 3.76
CA LEU A 52 3.05 3.76 2.88
C LEU A 52 4.40 4.30 2.43
N LYS A 53 4.44 5.57 2.02
CA LYS A 53 5.71 6.21 1.62
C LYS A 53 6.70 6.25 2.76
N LEU A 54 6.22 6.55 3.95
CA LEU A 54 7.07 6.62 5.14
C LEU A 54 7.67 5.25 5.47
N LEU A 55 6.85 4.21 5.50
CA LEU A 55 7.30 2.86 5.81
C LEU A 55 8.22 2.29 4.73
N ALA A 56 8.04 2.71 3.48
CA ALA A 56 8.80 2.18 2.36
C ALA A 56 10.23 2.73 2.26
N LYS A 57 10.59 3.74 3.04
CA LYS A 57 11.88 4.42 2.92
C LYS A 57 13.11 3.52 2.95
N ASN A 58 13.08 2.45 3.72
CA ASN A 58 14.21 1.54 3.84
C ASN A 58 13.94 0.21 3.17
N THR A 59 13.12 0.20 2.13
CA THR A 59 12.73 -1.01 1.41
C THR A 59 12.95 -0.84 -0.09
N PRO A 60 12.88 -1.94 -0.87
CA PRO A 60 12.90 -1.83 -2.33
C PRO A 60 11.76 -0.98 -2.92
N ALA A 61 10.74 -0.66 -2.15
CA ALA A 61 9.63 0.18 -2.60
C ALA A 61 9.88 1.67 -2.34
N LYS A 62 11.06 2.06 -1.89
CA LYS A 62 11.40 3.46 -1.66
C LYS A 62 11.20 4.27 -2.94
N GLY A 63 10.46 5.37 -2.81
CA GLY A 63 10.22 6.25 -3.95
C GLY A 63 9.20 5.74 -4.94
N ALA A 64 8.56 4.60 -4.69
CA ALA A 64 7.54 4.07 -5.58
C ALA A 64 6.36 5.04 -5.71
N LYS A 65 5.82 5.14 -6.92
CA LYS A 65 4.62 5.92 -7.16
C LYS A 65 3.43 5.11 -6.65
N ILE A 66 2.67 5.67 -5.73
CA ILE A 66 1.54 4.97 -5.12
C ILE A 66 0.23 5.58 -5.61
N LYS A 67 -0.61 4.74 -6.19
CA LYS A 67 -1.92 5.15 -6.67
C LYS A 67 -2.98 4.38 -5.89
N ILE A 68 -3.90 5.09 -5.28
CA ILE A 68 -4.98 4.49 -4.51
C ILE A 68 -6.32 4.86 -5.16
N LYS A 69 -7.07 3.84 -5.55
CA LYS A 69 -8.39 4.00 -6.14
C LYS A 69 -9.45 3.65 -5.11
N LYS A 70 -10.41 4.55 -4.91
CA LYS A 70 -11.53 4.25 -4.01
C LYS A 70 -12.50 3.32 -4.73
N THR A 71 -12.95 2.31 -4.02
CA THR A 71 -13.90 1.34 -4.55
C THR A 71 -15.03 1.10 -3.54
N LYS A 72 -16.04 0.39 -3.99
CA LYS A 72 -17.08 -0.11 -3.10
C LYS A 72 -16.54 -1.38 -2.44
N GLY A 73 -16.79 -1.56 -1.20
CA GLY A 73 -16.33 -2.73 -0.47
C GLY A 73 -15.80 -2.35 0.89
N GLU A 74 -15.31 -3.33 1.62
CA GLU A 74 -14.92 -3.16 3.01
C GLU A 74 -13.47 -3.55 3.28
N SER A 75 -12.66 -3.67 2.23
CA SER A 75 -11.26 -4.04 2.39
C SER A 75 -10.42 -3.38 1.30
N TRP A 76 -9.12 -3.60 1.37
CA TRP A 76 -8.20 -3.14 0.34
C TRP A 76 -7.75 -4.31 -0.53
N LYS A 77 -7.28 -3.99 -1.72
CA LYS A 77 -6.75 -4.98 -2.64
C LYS A 77 -5.55 -4.40 -3.37
N LEU A 78 -4.47 -5.18 -3.43
CA LEU A 78 -3.32 -4.83 -4.27
C LEU A 78 -3.64 -5.22 -5.70
N VAL A 79 -3.69 -4.24 -6.59
CA VAL A 79 -4.06 -4.46 -7.99
C VAL A 79 -2.84 -4.71 -8.85
N GLU A 80 -1.80 -3.94 -8.65
CA GLU A 80 -0.63 -3.98 -9.55
C GLU A 80 0.61 -3.48 -8.83
N ILE A 81 1.74 -4.11 -9.15
CA ILE A 81 3.05 -3.53 -8.83
C ILE A 81 3.88 -3.56 -10.11
N GLU A 82 4.76 -2.57 -10.25
CA GLU A 82 5.71 -2.52 -11.35
C GLU A 82 7.08 -2.26 -10.76
N GLY A 83 8.09 -2.86 -11.37
CA GLY A 83 9.45 -2.69 -10.90
C GLY A 83 10.46 -3.34 -11.81
N GLU A 84 11.70 -3.41 -11.33
CA GLU A 84 12.84 -3.97 -12.11
C GLU A 84 13.62 -4.97 -11.30
#